data_a084cc66bad25d22046402336f5962ca
#
_entry.id   a084cc66bad25d22046402336f5962ca
#
_cell.length_a   1.000
_cell.length_b   1.000
_cell.length_c   1.000
_cell.angle_alpha   90.00
_cell.angle_beta   90.00
_cell.angle_gamma   90.00
#
_symmetry.space_group_name_H-M   'P 1'
#
loop_
_entity.id
_entity.type
_entity.pdbx_description
1 polymer ?
#
loop_
_entity_poly.entity_id
_entity_poly.type
_entity_poly.pdbx_seq_one_letter_code
_entity_poly.pdbx_strand_id
1 'polypeptide(L)'
;MFSIEDRKNALISLGTFLTQFGPEGQRIEHPLNHNYYDAFATLLDHQFTKNAWFTPDNMRYAVGAWGLALRADAVARWFDREDVPAETSDRSVGVIMAGNIPMVGLHDMLSVVAAGHKLVAKLSSDDAHLIPVIGRLLEE
;
A
#
# COMPACT_ATOMS: atom_id res chain seq x y z
N MET A 1 18.44 9.36 -1.21
CA MET A 1 18.42 8.28 -0.20
C MET A 1 17.38 8.68 0.84
N PHE A 2 16.37 7.85 1.09
CA PHE A 2 15.28 8.18 2.02
C PHE A 2 15.68 7.87 3.46
N SER A 3 15.50 8.82 4.37
CA SER A 3 15.70 8.59 5.81
C SER A 3 14.64 7.62 6.37
N ILE A 4 14.86 7.14 7.59
CA ILE A 4 13.86 6.32 8.28
C ILE A 4 12.54 7.09 8.48
N GLU A 5 12.61 8.40 8.73
CA GLU A 5 11.44 9.25 8.89
C GLU A 5 10.70 9.47 7.56
N ASP A 6 11.41 9.62 6.44
CA ASP A 6 10.78 9.69 5.12
C ASP A 6 9.98 8.42 4.83
N ARG A 7 10.55 7.24 5.13
CA ARG A 7 9.88 5.95 4.95
C ARG A 7 8.64 5.81 5.84
N LYS A 8 8.74 6.19 7.13
CA LYS A 8 7.58 6.21 8.04
C LYS A 8 6.49 7.14 7.52
N ASN A 9 6.85 8.36 7.12
CA ASN A 9 5.92 9.36 6.63
C ASN A 9 5.23 8.92 5.33
N ALA A 10 5.95 8.28 4.41
CA ALA A 10 5.37 7.73 3.19
C ALA A 10 4.31 6.64 3.50
N LEU A 11 4.60 5.73 4.44
CA LEU A 11 3.66 4.70 4.87
C LEU A 11 2.42 5.28 5.57
N ILE A 12 2.61 6.28 6.42
CA ILE A 12 1.51 6.98 7.12
C ILE A 12 0.65 7.75 6.12
N SER A 13 1.27 8.44 5.17
CA SER A 13 0.57 9.16 4.10
C SER A 13 -0.25 8.20 3.24
N LEU A 14 0.33 7.07 2.84
CA LEU A 14 -0.38 6.00 2.13
C LEU A 14 -1.57 5.50 2.96
N GLY A 15 -1.37 5.21 4.24
CA GLY A 15 -2.44 4.75 5.13
C GLY A 15 -3.59 5.75 5.21
N THR A 16 -3.29 7.03 5.39
CA THR A 16 -4.28 8.11 5.43
C THR A 16 -5.04 8.22 4.10
N PHE A 17 -4.35 8.12 2.97
CA PHE A 17 -4.99 8.09 1.65
C PHE A 17 -5.94 6.89 1.52
N LEU A 18 -5.52 5.69 1.92
CA LEU A 18 -6.32 4.47 1.80
C LEU A 18 -7.57 4.47 2.68
N THR A 19 -7.55 5.10 3.86
CA THR A 19 -8.73 5.16 4.75
C THR A 19 -9.94 5.80 4.10
N GLN A 20 -9.75 6.67 3.12
CA GLN A 20 -10.85 7.34 2.40
C GLN A 20 -11.75 6.34 1.64
N PHE A 21 -11.22 5.17 1.30
CA PHE A 21 -11.87 4.17 0.44
C PHE A 21 -12.40 2.96 1.22
N GLY A 22 -12.22 2.93 2.52
CA GLY A 22 -12.78 1.87 3.37
C GLY A 22 -14.31 1.92 3.44
N PRO A 23 -14.98 0.91 4.06
CA PRO A 23 -16.44 0.84 4.14
C PRO A 23 -17.08 2.09 4.74
N GLU A 24 -16.47 2.66 5.77
CA GLU A 24 -16.90 3.90 6.44
C GLU A 24 -16.07 5.12 6.00
N GLY A 25 -15.28 4.96 4.94
CA GLY A 25 -14.36 5.98 4.49
C GLY A 25 -15.09 7.16 3.84
N GLN A 26 -14.52 8.36 4.06
CA GLN A 26 -14.98 9.59 3.43
C GLN A 26 -13.77 10.33 2.86
N ARG A 27 -14.00 11.03 1.75
CA ARG A 27 -12.97 11.87 1.14
C ARG A 27 -12.57 12.98 2.12
N ILE A 28 -11.27 13.08 2.37
CA ILE A 28 -10.65 14.13 3.18
C ILE A 28 -9.75 14.98 2.32
N GLU A 29 -9.21 16.08 2.85
CA GLU A 29 -8.13 16.81 2.19
C GLU A 29 -6.83 16.00 2.32
N HIS A 30 -6.24 15.64 1.17
CA HIS A 30 -5.00 14.86 1.11
C HIS A 30 -4.23 15.20 -0.17
N PRO A 31 -2.89 15.36 -0.13
CA PRO A 31 -2.09 15.74 -1.31
C PRO A 31 -2.26 14.80 -2.50
N LEU A 32 -2.31 13.49 -2.25
CA LEU A 32 -2.46 12.49 -3.30
C LEU A 32 -3.83 12.51 -4.01
N ASN A 33 -4.84 13.15 -3.43
CA ASN A 33 -6.19 13.16 -4.00
C ASN A 33 -6.25 13.84 -5.37
N HIS A 34 -5.44 14.87 -5.58
CA HIS A 34 -5.46 15.62 -6.83
C HIS A 34 -5.22 14.72 -8.05
N ASN A 35 -4.24 13.82 -7.93
CA ASN A 35 -3.82 12.98 -9.06
C ASN A 35 -4.42 11.56 -9.02
N TYR A 36 -4.82 11.06 -7.85
CA TYR A 36 -5.05 9.63 -7.67
C TYR A 36 -6.45 9.26 -7.16
N TYR A 37 -7.19 10.16 -6.50
CA TYR A 37 -8.44 9.79 -5.82
C TYR A 37 -9.46 9.14 -6.76
N ASP A 38 -9.82 9.81 -7.85
CA ASP A 38 -10.86 9.33 -8.76
C ASP A 38 -10.42 8.08 -9.53
N ALA A 39 -9.16 8.04 -9.94
CA ALA A 39 -8.60 6.86 -10.61
C ALA A 39 -8.54 5.65 -9.69
N PHE A 40 -8.17 5.85 -8.42
CA PHE A 40 -8.11 4.77 -7.43
C PHE A 40 -9.51 4.26 -7.06
N ALA A 41 -10.48 5.14 -6.86
CA ALA A 41 -11.88 4.77 -6.63
C ALA A 41 -12.43 3.92 -7.78
N THR A 42 -12.21 4.36 -9.03
CA THR A 42 -12.61 3.63 -10.23
C THR A 42 -11.93 2.25 -10.31
N LEU A 43 -10.64 2.18 -9.98
CA LEU A 43 -9.89 0.94 -9.98
C LEU A 43 -10.48 -0.07 -8.98
N LEU A 44 -10.83 0.37 -7.77
CA LEU A 44 -11.45 -0.49 -6.75
C LEU A 44 -12.82 -1.03 -7.22
N ASP A 45 -13.63 -0.18 -7.82
CA ASP A 45 -14.99 -0.55 -8.25
C ASP A 45 -15.00 -1.52 -9.44
N HIS A 46 -13.90 -1.62 -10.21
CA HIS A 46 -13.84 -2.44 -11.42
C HIS A 46 -12.97 -3.71 -11.31
N GLN A 47 -12.34 -3.97 -10.17
CA GLN A 47 -11.47 -5.15 -10.04
C GLN A 47 -12.21 -6.47 -10.21
N PHE A 48 -13.49 -6.55 -9.87
CA PHE A 48 -14.30 -7.76 -10.06
C PHE A 48 -14.38 -8.22 -11.53
N THR A 49 -14.16 -7.33 -12.49
CA THR A 49 -14.10 -7.68 -13.92
C THR A 49 -12.85 -8.49 -14.28
N LYS A 50 -11.82 -8.41 -13.44
CA LYS A 50 -10.54 -9.13 -13.61
C LYS A 50 -10.45 -10.36 -12.72
N ASN A 51 -11.01 -10.27 -11.52
CA ASN A 51 -11.08 -11.35 -10.55
C ASN A 51 -12.43 -11.27 -9.80
N ALA A 52 -13.28 -12.27 -10.00
CA ALA A 52 -14.64 -12.29 -9.46
C ALA A 52 -14.70 -12.24 -7.91
N TRP A 53 -13.61 -12.60 -7.22
CA TRP A 53 -13.51 -12.50 -5.77
C TRP A 53 -13.23 -11.07 -5.29
N PHE A 54 -12.77 -10.20 -6.19
CA PHE A 54 -12.42 -8.81 -5.87
C PHE A 54 -13.63 -7.90 -6.06
N THR A 55 -14.74 -8.24 -5.40
CA THR A 55 -15.95 -7.40 -5.39
C THR A 55 -15.64 -6.03 -4.79
N PRO A 56 -16.41 -4.97 -5.13
CA PRO A 56 -16.24 -3.65 -4.54
C PRO A 56 -16.20 -3.67 -3.00
N ASP A 57 -17.04 -4.47 -2.36
CA ASP A 57 -17.08 -4.60 -0.90
C ASP A 57 -15.80 -5.25 -0.35
N ASN A 58 -15.31 -6.32 -0.96
CA ASN A 58 -14.06 -6.96 -0.56
C ASN A 58 -12.87 -6.03 -0.75
N MET A 59 -12.86 -5.26 -1.85
CA MET A 59 -11.82 -4.28 -2.13
C MET A 59 -11.81 -3.16 -1.09
N ARG A 60 -12.98 -2.58 -0.78
CA ARG A 60 -13.10 -1.54 0.23
C ARG A 60 -12.74 -2.02 1.62
N TYR A 61 -13.12 -3.24 1.97
CA TYR A 61 -12.72 -3.85 3.24
C TYR A 61 -11.19 -3.98 3.34
N ALA A 62 -10.54 -4.54 2.31
CA ALA A 62 -9.09 -4.71 2.30
C ALA A 62 -8.33 -3.38 2.37
N VAL A 63 -8.77 -2.38 1.58
CA VAL A 63 -8.17 -1.05 1.56
C VAL A 63 -8.33 -0.34 2.90
N GLY A 64 -9.53 -0.41 3.49
CA GLY A 64 -9.80 0.16 4.82
C GLY A 64 -8.94 -0.48 5.92
N ALA A 65 -8.79 -1.80 5.88
CA ALA A 65 -7.93 -2.53 6.82
C ALA A 65 -6.46 -2.09 6.72
N TRP A 66 -5.95 -1.91 5.50
CA TRP A 66 -4.60 -1.37 5.28
C TRP A 66 -4.46 0.08 5.76
N GLY A 67 -5.46 0.92 5.51
CA GLY A 67 -5.49 2.29 6.04
C GLY A 67 -5.34 2.31 7.56
N LEU A 68 -6.05 1.44 8.26
CA LEU A 68 -5.96 1.30 9.72
C LEU A 68 -4.61 0.73 10.17
N ALA A 69 -4.06 -0.24 9.46
CA ALA A 69 -2.77 -0.85 9.78
C ALA A 69 -1.60 0.13 9.65
N LEU A 70 -1.73 1.13 8.77
CA LEU A 70 -0.71 2.15 8.50
C LEU A 70 -0.92 3.45 9.27
N ARG A 71 -1.69 3.45 10.36
CA ARG A 71 -1.78 4.61 11.25
C ARG A 71 -0.43 4.92 11.89
N ALA A 72 -0.20 6.19 12.20
CA ALA A 72 1.08 6.68 12.73
C ALA A 72 1.59 5.89 13.93
N ASP A 73 0.70 5.56 14.89
CA ASP A 73 1.05 4.78 16.08
C ASP A 73 1.40 3.32 15.75
N ALA A 74 0.72 2.72 14.75
CA ALA A 74 0.99 1.36 14.31
C ALA A 74 2.31 1.26 13.54
N VAL A 75 2.57 2.22 12.64
CA VAL A 75 3.84 2.32 11.90
C VAL A 75 5.01 2.53 12.86
N ALA A 76 4.88 3.42 13.85
CA ALA A 76 5.92 3.65 14.85
C ALA A 76 6.24 2.35 15.60
N ARG A 77 5.22 1.66 16.13
CA ARG A 77 5.42 0.38 16.83
C ARG A 77 6.04 -0.69 15.94
N TRP A 78 5.66 -0.74 14.67
CA TRP A 78 6.22 -1.71 13.72
C TRP A 78 7.71 -1.48 13.49
N PHE A 79 8.11 -0.24 13.24
CA PHE A 79 9.52 0.13 13.03
C PHE A 79 10.38 -0.14 14.26
N ASP A 80 9.86 0.19 15.46
CA ASP A 80 10.58 -0.03 16.70
C ASP A 80 10.73 -1.54 17.01
N ARG A 81 9.67 -2.33 16.80
CA ARG A 81 9.68 -3.77 17.08
C ARG A 81 10.61 -4.56 16.16
N GLU A 82 10.65 -4.20 14.88
CA GLU A 82 11.46 -4.90 13.88
C GLU A 82 12.88 -4.35 13.77
N ASP A 83 13.26 -3.38 14.60
CA ASP A 83 14.58 -2.72 14.57
C ASP A 83 14.96 -2.29 13.15
N VAL A 84 14.04 -1.58 12.51
CA VAL A 84 14.17 -1.18 11.10
C VAL A 84 15.42 -0.34 10.89
N PRO A 85 16.31 -0.68 9.93
CA PRO A 85 17.56 0.03 9.70
C PRO A 85 17.35 1.52 9.39
N ALA A 86 18.11 2.39 10.02
CA ALA A 86 18.10 3.82 9.73
C ALA A 86 18.58 4.11 8.29
N GLU A 87 19.58 3.35 7.82
CA GLU A 87 20.19 3.51 6.50
C GLU A 87 19.44 2.69 5.45
N THR A 88 19.35 3.25 4.25
CA THR A 88 18.88 2.54 3.06
C THR A 88 20.03 1.74 2.43
N SER A 89 19.71 0.72 1.67
CA SER A 89 20.68 -0.08 0.97
C SER A 89 20.36 -0.19 -0.53
N ASP A 90 21.37 -0.34 -1.35
CA ASP A 90 21.21 -0.57 -2.79
C ASP A 90 20.79 -2.01 -3.14
N ARG A 91 20.51 -2.82 -2.13
CA ARG A 91 20.04 -4.19 -2.35
C ARG A 91 18.68 -4.20 -3.01
N SER A 92 18.54 -5.05 -4.02
CA SER A 92 17.24 -5.37 -4.61
C SER A 92 16.71 -6.65 -3.98
N VAL A 93 15.45 -6.60 -3.54
CA VAL A 93 14.73 -7.75 -2.97
C VAL A 93 13.65 -8.16 -3.95
N GLY A 94 13.76 -9.39 -4.46
CA GLY A 94 12.75 -10.00 -5.32
C GLY A 94 11.60 -10.58 -4.49
N VAL A 95 10.36 -10.22 -4.85
CA VAL A 95 9.14 -10.76 -4.21
C VAL A 95 8.25 -11.36 -5.28
N ILE A 96 7.89 -12.64 -5.11
CA ILE A 96 6.87 -13.31 -5.92
C ILE A 96 5.56 -13.25 -5.15
N MET A 97 4.63 -12.40 -5.60
CA MET A 97 3.41 -12.10 -4.87
C MET A 97 2.31 -13.12 -5.17
N ALA A 98 1.56 -13.52 -4.15
CA ALA A 98 0.29 -14.20 -4.29
C ALA A 98 -0.80 -13.19 -4.73
N GLY A 99 -1.98 -13.68 -5.13
CA GLY A 99 -3.10 -12.87 -5.60
C GLY A 99 -4.47 -13.44 -5.25
N ASN A 100 -4.53 -14.34 -4.27
CA ASN A 100 -5.76 -15.03 -3.88
C ASN A 100 -6.72 -14.17 -3.05
N ILE A 101 -6.23 -13.11 -2.43
CA ILE A 101 -7.04 -12.09 -1.76
C ILE A 101 -6.54 -10.69 -2.16
N PRO A 102 -7.39 -9.65 -2.10
CA PRO A 102 -7.00 -8.31 -2.50
C PRO A 102 -5.79 -7.80 -1.72
N MET A 103 -4.78 -7.31 -2.43
CA MET A 103 -3.59 -6.68 -1.85
C MET A 103 -2.76 -7.58 -0.91
N VAL A 104 -2.82 -8.90 -1.07
CA VAL A 104 -2.06 -9.84 -0.23
C VAL A 104 -0.54 -9.61 -0.30
N GLY A 105 -0.04 -9.19 -1.44
CA GLY A 105 1.39 -8.87 -1.64
C GLY A 105 1.83 -7.53 -1.03
N LEU A 106 0.89 -6.72 -0.53
CA LEU A 106 1.22 -5.39 -0.01
C LEU A 106 2.10 -5.46 1.24
N HIS A 107 1.87 -6.42 2.12
CA HIS A 107 2.71 -6.59 3.32
C HIS A 107 4.19 -6.78 2.96
N ASP A 108 4.48 -7.66 2.01
CA ASP A 108 5.86 -7.92 1.57
C ASP A 108 6.48 -6.69 0.92
N MET A 109 5.72 -6.00 0.05
CA MET A 109 6.13 -4.74 -0.57
C MET A 109 6.50 -3.70 0.49
N LEU A 110 5.61 -3.44 1.45
CA LEU A 110 5.84 -2.43 2.48
C LEU A 110 7.01 -2.82 3.40
N SER A 111 7.21 -4.11 3.67
CA SER A 111 8.34 -4.60 4.46
C SER A 111 9.69 -4.33 3.77
N VAL A 112 9.76 -4.54 2.46
CA VAL A 112 10.97 -4.25 1.66
C VAL A 112 11.25 -2.74 1.65
N VAL A 113 10.21 -1.93 1.43
CA VAL A 113 10.32 -0.46 1.44
C VAL A 113 10.71 0.06 2.83
N ALA A 114 10.07 -0.43 3.89
CA ALA A 114 10.40 -0.06 5.27
C ALA A 114 11.85 -0.39 5.63
N ALA A 115 12.35 -1.53 5.18
CA ALA A 115 13.75 -1.92 5.37
C ALA A 115 14.76 -1.10 4.54
N GLY A 116 14.29 -0.21 3.67
CA GLY A 116 15.14 0.66 2.84
C GLY A 116 15.80 -0.05 1.66
N HIS A 117 15.18 -1.10 1.15
CA HIS A 117 15.64 -1.85 -0.02
C HIS A 117 14.84 -1.51 -1.29
N LYS A 118 15.41 -1.80 -2.45
CA LYS A 118 14.71 -1.72 -3.74
C LYS A 118 13.82 -2.95 -3.91
N LEU A 119 12.54 -2.74 -4.22
CA LEU A 119 11.61 -3.84 -4.52
C LEU A 119 11.66 -4.20 -6.01
N VAL A 120 11.75 -5.49 -6.28
CA VAL A 120 11.48 -6.08 -7.61
C VAL A 120 10.36 -7.10 -7.44
N ALA A 121 9.14 -6.72 -7.79
CA ALA A 121 7.96 -7.56 -7.59
C ALA A 121 7.53 -8.27 -8.86
N LYS A 122 7.32 -9.60 -8.77
CA LYS A 122 6.55 -10.34 -9.74
C LYS A 122 5.11 -10.45 -9.23
N LEU A 123 4.22 -9.72 -9.88
CA LEU A 123 2.81 -9.69 -9.52
C LEU A 123 2.11 -11.01 -9.89
N SER A 124 1.07 -11.37 -9.14
CA SER A 124 0.11 -12.37 -9.56
C SER A 124 -0.78 -11.81 -10.67
N SER A 125 -1.16 -12.65 -11.65
CA SER A 125 -2.16 -12.27 -12.66
C SER A 125 -3.52 -11.95 -12.04
N ASP A 126 -3.80 -12.49 -10.87
CA ASP A 126 -5.07 -12.32 -10.17
C ASP A 126 -5.16 -11.01 -9.38
N ASP A 127 -4.02 -10.36 -9.09
CA ASP A 127 -3.92 -9.06 -8.42
C ASP A 127 -2.79 -8.22 -9.04
N ALA A 128 -2.94 -7.87 -10.31
CA ALA A 128 -1.90 -7.18 -11.07
C ALA A 128 -2.08 -5.65 -11.15
N HIS A 129 -3.19 -5.12 -10.65
CA HIS A 129 -3.55 -3.72 -10.94
C HIS A 129 -3.37 -2.77 -9.76
N LEU A 130 -3.60 -3.22 -8.53
CA LEU A 130 -3.52 -2.37 -7.33
C LEU A 130 -2.10 -2.09 -6.88
N ILE A 131 -1.27 -3.13 -6.78
CA ILE A 131 0.10 -3.01 -6.29
C ILE A 131 0.92 -1.98 -7.08
N PRO A 132 0.87 -1.91 -8.43
CA PRO A 132 1.58 -0.87 -9.17
C PRO A 132 1.10 0.56 -8.87
N VAL A 133 -0.20 0.74 -8.60
CA VAL A 133 -0.73 2.06 -8.21
C VAL A 133 -0.21 2.45 -6.84
N ILE A 134 -0.22 1.53 -5.88
CA ILE A 134 0.32 1.79 -4.54
C ILE A 134 1.83 2.08 -4.60
N GLY A 135 2.57 1.40 -5.47
CA GLY A 135 3.98 1.73 -5.72
C GLY A 135 4.17 3.20 -6.14
N ARG A 136 3.36 3.67 -7.08
CA ARG A 136 3.40 5.09 -7.49
C ARG A 136 3.01 6.06 -6.37
N LEU A 137 2.02 5.71 -5.54
CA LEU A 137 1.63 6.53 -4.39
C LEU A 137 2.76 6.69 -3.35
N LEU A 138 3.65 5.71 -3.24
CA LEU A 138 4.81 5.75 -2.35
C LEU A 138 6.00 6.52 -2.93
N GLU A 139 6.00 6.82 -4.23
CA GLU A 139 7.05 7.58 -4.92
C GLU A 139 6.79 9.10 -4.93
N GLU A 140 5.55 9.54 -4.59
CA GLU A 140 5.14 10.95 -4.52
C GLU A 140 5.48 11.59 -3.17
#